data_dd2f19e9193ef0cb437d293e17c790c1
#
_entry.id   dd2f19e9193ef0cb437d293e17c790c1
#
_cell.length_a   1.000
_cell.length_b   1.000
_cell.length_c   1.000
_cell.angle_alpha   90.00
_cell.angle_beta   90.00
_cell.angle_gamma   90.00
#
_symmetry.space_group_name_H-M   'P 1'
#
loop_
_entity.id
_entity.type
_entity.pdbx_description
1 polymer ?
#
loop_
_entity_poly.entity_id
_entity_poly.type
_entity_poly.pdbx_seq_one_letter_code
_entity_poly.pdbx_strand_id
1 'polypeptide(L)'
;MTQSLAFWSIQGPGWILFLYLAIAQCPSAFSYALGVRMGTQEPEARITRVGTAFWWGLALADLVFYTPILGLGLFGHALGLEWGTLILAAALGVTIYWPIACLATVAAARGAPGWSLPKERDYWIVLPLIAGWATLALLIVLFV
;
A
#
# COMPACT_ATOMS: atom_id res chain seq x y z
N MET A 1 24.15 8.88 -17.94
CA MET A 1 24.44 8.72 -16.50
C MET A 1 23.86 7.36 -16.07
N THR A 2 24.69 6.44 -15.61
CA THR A 2 24.22 5.20 -15.02
C THR A 2 23.52 5.53 -13.71
N GLN A 3 22.20 5.34 -13.68
CA GLN A 3 21.42 5.53 -12.44
C GLN A 3 21.91 4.51 -11.39
N SER A 4 22.09 4.96 -10.16
CA SER A 4 22.65 4.16 -9.08
C SER A 4 21.71 2.99 -8.69
N LEU A 5 22.28 1.95 -8.07
CA LEU A 5 21.50 0.85 -7.49
C LEU A 5 20.44 1.39 -6.50
N ALA A 6 20.81 2.42 -5.71
CA ALA A 6 19.91 3.09 -4.79
C ALA A 6 18.68 3.66 -5.51
N PHE A 7 18.85 4.32 -6.66
CA PHE A 7 17.75 4.82 -7.47
C PHE A 7 16.78 3.69 -7.88
N TRP A 8 17.29 2.60 -8.41
CA TRP A 8 16.45 1.49 -8.88
C TRP A 8 15.80 0.70 -7.75
N SER A 9 16.41 0.64 -6.56
CA SER A 9 15.81 0.02 -5.38
C SER A 9 14.59 0.78 -4.87
N ILE A 10 14.47 2.07 -5.20
CA ILE A 10 13.29 2.89 -4.92
C ILE A 10 12.30 2.80 -6.08
N GLN A 11 12.75 3.10 -7.29
CA GLN A 11 11.87 3.26 -8.46
C GLN A 11 11.20 1.94 -8.87
N GLY A 12 11.94 0.85 -8.93
CA GLY A 12 11.40 -0.44 -9.38
C GLY A 12 10.22 -0.91 -8.53
N PRO A 13 10.43 -1.19 -7.23
CA PRO A 13 9.32 -1.62 -6.36
C PRO A 13 8.25 -0.53 -6.18
N GLY A 14 8.64 0.75 -6.18
CA GLY A 14 7.70 1.87 -6.08
C GLY A 14 6.69 1.89 -7.22
N TRP A 15 7.14 1.75 -8.47
CA TRP A 15 6.23 1.68 -9.63
C TRP A 15 5.41 0.40 -9.65
N ILE A 16 5.94 -0.73 -9.19
CA ILE A 16 5.16 -1.97 -9.05
C ILE A 16 4.03 -1.75 -8.05
N LEU A 17 4.31 -1.16 -6.89
CA LEU A 17 3.31 -0.85 -5.89
C LEU A 17 2.28 0.17 -6.40
N PHE A 18 2.72 1.24 -7.08
CA PHE A 18 1.83 2.22 -7.71
C PHE A 18 0.85 1.57 -8.70
N LEU A 19 1.35 0.72 -9.59
CA LEU A 19 0.50 0.01 -10.56
C LEU A 19 -0.48 -0.94 -9.87
N TYR A 20 -0.04 -1.65 -8.82
CA TYR A 20 -0.94 -2.48 -8.02
C TYR A 20 -2.07 -1.64 -7.39
N LEU A 21 -1.74 -0.51 -6.77
CA LEU A 21 -2.74 0.37 -6.17
C LEU A 21 -3.71 0.91 -7.23
N ALA A 22 -3.20 1.44 -8.33
CA ALA A 22 -4.01 2.06 -9.37
C ALA A 22 -4.95 1.06 -10.06
N ILE A 23 -4.48 -0.16 -10.36
CA ILE A 23 -5.20 -1.12 -11.18
C ILE A 23 -6.00 -2.11 -10.33
N ALA A 24 -5.50 -2.49 -9.16
CA ALA A 24 -6.08 -3.55 -8.36
C ALA A 24 -6.81 -3.03 -7.10
N GLN A 25 -6.26 -2.03 -6.42
CA GLN A 25 -6.80 -1.54 -5.15
C GLN A 25 -7.81 -0.41 -5.34
N CYS A 26 -7.47 0.64 -6.10
CA CYS A 26 -8.34 1.80 -6.29
C CYS A 26 -9.72 1.48 -6.88
N PRO A 27 -9.89 0.50 -7.80
CA PRO A 27 -11.22 0.11 -8.28
C PRO A 27 -12.18 -0.32 -7.16
N SER A 28 -11.65 -0.84 -6.04
CA SER A 28 -12.46 -1.23 -4.87
C SER A 28 -13.16 -0.06 -4.20
N ALA A 29 -12.65 1.17 -4.36
CA ALA A 29 -13.29 2.38 -3.84
C ALA A 29 -14.59 2.70 -4.58
N PHE A 30 -14.68 2.38 -5.87
CA PHE A 30 -15.90 2.57 -6.68
C PHE A 30 -16.87 1.39 -6.56
N SER A 31 -16.32 0.17 -6.44
CA SER A 31 -17.11 -1.05 -6.29
C SER A 31 -16.35 -2.08 -5.46
N TYR A 32 -16.75 -2.23 -4.21
CA TYR A 32 -16.16 -3.25 -3.33
C TYR A 32 -16.31 -4.66 -3.90
N ALA A 33 -17.46 -4.95 -4.54
CA ALA A 33 -17.71 -6.22 -5.20
C ALA A 33 -16.72 -6.49 -6.35
N LEU A 34 -16.25 -5.45 -7.04
CA LEU A 34 -15.20 -5.60 -8.05
C LEU A 34 -13.87 -5.99 -7.39
N GLY A 35 -13.50 -5.34 -6.29
CA GLY A 35 -12.31 -5.71 -5.53
C GLY A 35 -12.33 -7.15 -5.04
N VAL A 36 -13.49 -7.63 -4.56
CA VAL A 36 -13.66 -9.04 -4.18
C VAL A 36 -13.45 -9.98 -5.38
N ARG A 37 -14.02 -9.64 -6.55
CA ARG A 37 -13.82 -10.44 -7.78
C ARG A 37 -12.37 -10.46 -8.26
N MET A 38 -11.66 -9.34 -8.11
CA MET A 38 -10.23 -9.24 -8.45
C MET A 38 -9.32 -9.90 -7.41
N GLY A 39 -9.86 -10.31 -6.27
CA GLY A 39 -9.09 -10.92 -5.16
C GLY A 39 -8.26 -9.92 -4.36
N THR A 40 -8.53 -8.63 -4.46
CA THR A 40 -7.86 -7.55 -3.71
C THR A 40 -8.61 -7.19 -2.43
N GLN A 41 -9.86 -7.63 -2.31
CA GLN A 41 -10.70 -7.43 -1.13
C GLN A 41 -11.29 -8.75 -0.64
N GLU A 42 -11.51 -8.84 0.67
CA GLU A 42 -12.18 -9.99 1.28
C GLU A 42 -13.70 -9.81 1.29
N PRO A 43 -14.49 -10.85 1.02
CA PRO A 43 -15.96 -10.75 1.03
C PRO A 43 -16.50 -10.53 2.45
N GLU A 44 -17.61 -9.80 2.57
CA GLU A 44 -18.27 -9.49 3.85
C GLU A 44 -18.56 -10.73 4.70
N ALA A 45 -18.91 -11.84 4.06
CA ALA A 45 -19.15 -13.12 4.76
C ALA A 45 -17.93 -13.63 5.53
N ARG A 46 -16.71 -13.12 5.24
CA ARG A 46 -15.47 -13.53 5.90
C ARG A 46 -14.94 -12.53 6.92
N ILE A 47 -15.27 -11.26 6.77
CA ILE A 47 -14.68 -10.19 7.59
C ILE A 47 -15.70 -9.30 8.27
N THR A 48 -16.97 -9.65 8.20
CA THR A 48 -18.11 -8.87 8.70
C THR A 48 -18.32 -7.54 7.96
N ARG A 49 -19.46 -6.89 8.17
CA ARG A 49 -19.76 -5.58 7.62
C ARG A 49 -18.78 -4.49 8.10
N VAL A 50 -18.33 -4.58 9.34
CA VAL A 50 -17.36 -3.61 9.90
C VAL A 50 -15.99 -3.76 9.24
N GLY A 51 -15.52 -4.99 9.06
CA GLY A 51 -14.28 -5.26 8.33
C GLY A 51 -14.35 -4.78 6.88
N THR A 52 -15.48 -5.04 6.20
CA THR A 52 -15.72 -4.53 4.83
C THR A 52 -15.66 -3.01 4.76
N ALA A 53 -16.29 -2.31 5.72
CA ALA A 53 -16.27 -0.84 5.77
C ALA A 53 -14.84 -0.31 6.01
N PHE A 54 -14.06 -0.97 6.86
CA PHE A 54 -12.67 -0.61 7.10
C PHE A 54 -11.80 -0.76 5.83
N TRP A 55 -11.88 -1.91 5.15
CA TRP A 55 -11.12 -2.13 3.91
C TRP A 55 -11.56 -1.22 2.77
N TRP A 56 -12.86 -0.93 2.67
CA TRP A 56 -13.36 0.06 1.71
C TRP A 56 -12.82 1.46 2.00
N GLY A 57 -12.78 1.86 3.28
CA GLY A 57 -12.20 3.14 3.69
C GLY A 57 -10.72 3.28 3.30
N LEU A 58 -9.92 2.20 3.45
CA LEU A 58 -8.54 2.17 2.98
C LEU A 58 -8.48 2.32 1.46
N ALA A 59 -9.30 1.59 0.69
CA ALA A 59 -9.32 1.70 -0.77
C ALA A 59 -9.68 3.12 -1.23
N LEU A 60 -10.61 3.80 -0.53
CA LEU A 60 -10.95 5.19 -0.80
C LEU A 60 -9.78 6.14 -0.48
N ALA A 61 -9.10 5.96 0.63
CA ALA A 61 -7.91 6.75 0.99
C ALA A 61 -6.76 6.53 -0.01
N ASP A 62 -6.58 5.30 -0.47
CA ASP A 62 -5.60 4.95 -1.49
C ASP A 62 -5.91 5.66 -2.81
N LEU A 63 -7.18 5.69 -3.23
CA LEU A 63 -7.59 6.36 -4.45
C LEU A 63 -7.40 7.88 -4.39
N VAL A 64 -7.84 8.51 -3.28
CA VAL A 64 -7.93 9.97 -3.17
C VAL A 64 -6.57 10.60 -2.82
N PHE A 65 -5.76 9.91 -2.06
CA PHE A 65 -4.55 10.50 -1.48
C PHE A 65 -3.28 9.69 -1.78
N TYR A 66 -3.24 8.44 -1.34
CA TYR A 66 -1.98 7.69 -1.33
C TYR A 66 -1.45 7.39 -2.73
N THR A 67 -2.26 6.84 -3.62
CA THR A 67 -1.85 6.52 -5.00
C THR A 67 -1.39 7.76 -5.78
N PRO A 68 -2.12 8.90 -5.74
CA PRO A 68 -1.66 10.14 -6.35
C PRO A 68 -0.31 10.63 -5.83
N ILE A 69 -0.11 10.69 -4.50
CA ILE A 69 1.17 11.19 -3.97
C ILE A 69 2.33 10.22 -4.23
N LEU A 70 2.09 8.91 -4.24
CA LEU A 70 3.11 7.94 -4.60
C LEU A 70 3.54 8.12 -6.06
N GLY A 71 2.58 8.22 -6.99
CA GLY A 71 2.88 8.44 -8.41
C GLY A 71 3.61 9.76 -8.67
N LEU A 72 3.14 10.86 -8.09
CA LEU A 72 3.78 12.17 -8.20
C LEU A 72 5.19 12.17 -7.59
N GLY A 73 5.35 11.54 -6.43
CA GLY A 73 6.64 11.42 -5.76
C GLY A 73 7.65 10.63 -6.58
N LEU A 74 7.26 9.46 -7.08
CA LEU A 74 8.11 8.63 -7.95
C LEU A 74 8.51 9.37 -9.22
N PHE A 75 7.55 10.01 -9.88
CA PHE A 75 7.79 10.78 -11.10
C PHE A 75 8.73 11.97 -10.85
N GLY A 76 8.44 12.79 -9.84
CA GLY A 76 9.28 13.95 -9.51
C GLY A 76 10.68 13.55 -9.08
N HIS A 77 10.82 12.50 -8.27
CA HIS A 77 12.13 11.96 -7.88
C HIS A 77 12.90 11.42 -9.10
N ALA A 78 12.24 10.75 -10.05
CA ALA A 78 12.89 10.26 -11.27
C ALA A 78 13.42 11.40 -12.15
N LEU A 79 12.80 12.57 -12.09
CA LEU A 79 13.25 13.79 -12.78
C LEU A 79 14.29 14.61 -11.97
N GLY A 80 14.66 14.19 -10.78
CA GLY A 80 15.59 14.91 -9.90
C GLY A 80 15.01 16.21 -9.32
N LEU A 81 13.67 16.30 -9.19
CA LEU A 81 13.00 17.48 -8.65
C LEU A 81 12.94 17.40 -7.12
N GLU A 82 13.35 18.46 -6.43
CA GLU A 82 13.35 18.52 -4.97
C GLU A 82 11.97 18.24 -4.36
N TRP A 83 10.92 18.85 -4.91
CA TRP A 83 9.55 18.60 -4.44
C TRP A 83 9.14 17.13 -4.64
N GLY A 84 9.63 16.46 -5.68
CA GLY A 84 9.37 15.03 -5.93
C GLY A 84 9.95 14.15 -4.83
N THR A 85 11.14 14.46 -4.36
CA THR A 85 11.80 13.79 -3.24
C THR A 85 11.00 13.95 -1.94
N LEU A 86 10.51 15.16 -1.66
CA LEU A 86 9.68 15.43 -0.47
C LEU A 86 8.34 14.68 -0.52
N ILE A 87 7.66 14.70 -1.67
CA ILE A 87 6.40 13.98 -1.85
C ILE A 87 6.63 12.47 -1.76
N LEU A 88 7.73 11.96 -2.33
CA LEU A 88 8.07 10.55 -2.24
C LEU A 88 8.35 10.14 -0.79
N ALA A 89 9.07 10.94 -0.01
CA ALA A 89 9.30 10.68 1.40
C ALA A 89 7.97 10.59 2.18
N ALA A 90 7.03 11.50 1.92
CA ALA A 90 5.71 11.45 2.52
C ALA A 90 4.94 10.18 2.11
N ALA A 91 4.95 9.82 0.83
CA ALA A 91 4.30 8.60 0.32
C ALA A 91 4.91 7.33 0.93
N LEU A 92 6.24 7.28 1.08
CA LEU A 92 6.92 6.16 1.74
C LEU A 92 6.54 6.05 3.22
N GLY A 93 6.35 7.18 3.92
CA GLY A 93 5.80 7.19 5.27
C GLY A 93 4.41 6.55 5.36
N VAL A 94 3.52 6.86 4.42
CA VAL A 94 2.22 6.19 4.30
C VAL A 94 2.39 4.69 3.98
N THR A 95 3.35 4.35 3.10
CA THR A 95 3.67 2.95 2.75
C THR A 95 4.17 2.13 3.95
N ILE A 96 4.78 2.76 4.94
CA ILE A 96 5.14 2.08 6.20
C ILE A 96 3.92 1.94 7.11
N TYR A 97 3.11 3.00 7.20
CA TYR A 97 1.99 3.08 8.14
C TYR A 97 0.87 2.08 7.84
N TRP A 98 0.38 2.00 6.58
CA TRP A 98 -0.81 1.20 6.29
C TRP A 98 -0.62 -0.32 6.47
N PRO A 99 0.54 -0.94 6.16
CA PRO A 99 0.75 -2.35 6.48
C PRO A 99 0.69 -2.64 7.97
N ILE A 100 1.21 -1.74 8.80
CA ILE A 100 1.14 -1.86 10.27
C ILE A 100 -0.32 -1.80 10.72
N ALA A 101 -1.09 -0.84 10.22
CA ALA A 101 -2.52 -0.72 10.55
C ALA A 101 -3.31 -1.96 10.12
N CYS A 102 -3.05 -2.48 8.91
CA CYS A 102 -3.68 -3.71 8.42
C CYS A 102 -3.31 -4.93 9.29
N LEU A 103 -2.03 -5.12 9.62
CA LEU A 103 -1.59 -6.24 10.46
C LEU A 103 -2.17 -6.15 11.87
N ALA A 104 -2.22 -4.94 12.46
CA ALA A 104 -2.85 -4.73 13.75
C ALA A 104 -4.34 -5.09 13.72
N THR A 105 -5.04 -4.71 12.64
CA THR A 105 -6.47 -5.07 12.46
C THR A 105 -6.64 -6.59 12.32
N VAL A 106 -5.83 -7.25 11.49
CA VAL A 106 -5.88 -8.70 11.31
C VAL A 106 -5.61 -9.42 12.64
N ALA A 107 -4.61 -8.98 13.40
CA ALA A 107 -4.28 -9.54 14.70
C ALA A 107 -5.40 -9.36 15.73
N ALA A 108 -5.95 -8.15 15.82
CA ALA A 108 -7.01 -7.81 16.77
C ALA A 108 -8.35 -8.52 16.46
N ALA A 109 -8.63 -8.76 15.17
CA ALA A 109 -9.86 -9.42 14.74
C ALA A 109 -9.78 -10.96 14.80
N ARG A 110 -8.60 -11.53 15.06
CA ARG A 110 -8.41 -12.98 15.11
C ARG A 110 -9.30 -13.60 16.21
N GLY A 111 -10.11 -14.59 15.83
CA GLY A 111 -11.04 -15.25 16.72
C GLY A 111 -12.34 -14.50 16.99
N ALA A 112 -12.53 -13.31 16.41
CA ALA A 112 -13.80 -12.59 16.53
C ALA A 112 -14.92 -13.31 15.75
N PRO A 113 -16.18 -13.27 16.24
CA PRO A 113 -17.31 -13.86 15.53
C PRO A 113 -17.45 -13.28 14.12
N GLY A 114 -17.56 -14.14 13.11
CA GLY A 114 -17.71 -13.75 11.71
C GLY A 114 -16.41 -13.34 11.03
N TRP A 115 -15.25 -13.42 11.70
CA TRP A 115 -13.95 -13.16 11.12
C TRP A 115 -13.24 -14.44 10.70
N SER A 116 -12.92 -14.58 9.44
CA SER A 116 -12.20 -15.72 8.88
C SER A 116 -11.39 -15.28 7.66
N LEU A 117 -10.07 -15.26 7.78
CA LEU A 117 -9.16 -14.95 6.68
C LEU A 117 -8.41 -16.21 6.23
N PRO A 118 -8.83 -16.89 5.15
CA PRO A 118 -8.14 -18.09 4.66
C PRO A 118 -6.69 -17.83 4.24
N LYS A 119 -6.40 -16.61 3.78
CA LYS A 119 -5.07 -16.18 3.36
C LYS A 119 -4.38 -15.28 4.38
N GLU A 120 -4.70 -15.41 5.67
CA GLU A 120 -4.09 -14.57 6.72
C GLU A 120 -2.56 -14.64 6.68
N ARG A 121 -1.99 -15.80 6.36
CA ARG A 121 -0.54 -15.97 6.22
C ARG A 121 0.08 -15.01 5.18
N ASP A 122 -0.62 -14.73 4.09
CA ASP A 122 -0.13 -13.85 3.02
C ASP A 122 0.02 -12.41 3.54
N TYR A 123 -0.90 -11.96 4.40
CA TYR A 123 -0.79 -10.65 5.08
C TYR A 123 0.47 -10.57 5.93
N TRP A 124 0.79 -11.63 6.69
CA TRP A 124 1.97 -11.69 7.56
C TRP A 124 3.30 -11.82 6.82
N ILE A 125 3.28 -12.10 5.54
CA ILE A 125 4.49 -12.14 4.69
C ILE A 125 4.60 -10.86 3.86
N VAL A 126 3.56 -10.51 3.13
CA VAL A 126 3.61 -9.44 2.12
C VAL A 126 3.68 -8.06 2.78
N LEU A 127 2.87 -7.80 3.82
CA LEU A 127 2.83 -6.48 4.44
C LEU A 127 4.14 -6.09 5.14
N PRO A 128 4.81 -6.96 5.92
CA PRO A 128 6.12 -6.66 6.47
C PRO A 128 7.19 -6.43 5.39
N LEU A 129 7.14 -7.14 4.26
CA LEU A 129 8.07 -6.93 3.15
C LEU A 129 7.88 -5.54 2.53
N ILE A 130 6.63 -5.11 2.32
CA ILE A 130 6.33 -3.76 1.81
C ILE A 130 6.81 -2.70 2.81
N ALA A 131 6.49 -2.84 4.09
CA ALA A 131 6.91 -1.90 5.13
C ALA A 131 8.44 -1.83 5.26
N GLY A 132 9.12 -2.97 5.22
CA GLY A 132 10.58 -3.06 5.26
C GLY A 132 11.24 -2.40 4.06
N TRP A 133 10.75 -2.69 2.85
CA TRP A 133 11.22 -2.00 1.65
C TRP A 133 10.99 -0.48 1.75
N ALA A 134 9.80 -0.03 2.13
CA ALA A 134 9.49 1.38 2.23
C ALA A 134 10.36 2.10 3.26
N THR A 135 10.68 1.44 4.38
CA THR A 135 11.61 1.96 5.39
C THR A 135 13.02 2.15 4.80
N LEU A 136 13.54 1.16 4.10
CA LEU A 136 14.85 1.27 3.45
C LEU A 136 14.84 2.37 2.37
N ALA A 137 13.81 2.42 1.54
CA ALA A 137 13.66 3.44 0.51
C ALA A 137 13.59 4.85 1.14
N LEU A 138 12.84 5.02 2.24
CA LEU A 138 12.77 6.30 2.95
C LEU A 138 14.13 6.73 3.51
N LEU A 139 14.88 5.80 4.10
CA LEU A 139 16.22 6.09 4.59
C LEU A 139 17.16 6.50 3.45
N ILE A 140 17.09 5.84 2.29
CA ILE A 140 17.88 6.23 1.12
C ILE A 140 17.48 7.65 0.66
N VAL A 141 16.20 7.94 0.55
CA VAL A 141 15.69 9.26 0.12
C VAL A 141 16.14 10.38 1.06
N LEU A 142 16.27 10.11 2.36
CA LEU A 142 16.60 11.14 3.37
C LEU A 142 18.12 11.33 3.56
N PHE A 143 18.95 10.32 3.30
CA PHE A 143 20.36 10.34 3.70
C PHE A 143 21.35 10.08 2.57
N VAL A 144 20.90 9.73 1.39
CA VAL A 144 21.75 9.46 0.21
C VAL A 144 21.41 10.42 -0.93
#